data_6ef9c96b15fae7981cda262dac792c09
#
_entry.id   6ef9c96b15fae7981cda262dac792c09
#
_cell.length_a   1.000
_cell.length_b   1.000
_cell.length_c   1.000
_cell.angle_alpha   90.00
_cell.angle_beta   90.00
_cell.angle_gamma   90.00
#
_symmetry.space_group_name_H-M   'P 1'
#
loop_
_entity.id
_entity.type
_entity.pdbx_description
1 polymer ?
#
loop_
_entity_poly.entity_id
_entity_poly.type
_entity_poly.pdbx_seq_one_letter_code
_entity_poly.pdbx_strand_id
1 'polypeptide(L)'
;TLAHSIEQESYKQNYVLKYSFTSIDIGDPRTYHLITNNYVDGAVILGRCDKSLLSYLKKYFNYVIYVGINSLDARYDQVLCDSFAVTETILDHILSLGHRKIAYIGEVENEERFSAYRRILEENGLEIDERAICNVVMSTDGGYHGAWQLLKKTLDFTAVFCPNDLTA
;
A
#
# COMPACT_ATOMS: atom_id res chain seq x y z
N THR A 1 2.21 15.84 1.11
CA THR A 1 1.50 14.55 1.15
C THR A 1 0.51 14.44 -0.02
N LEU A 2 0.14 13.23 -0.43
CA LEU A 2 -0.82 13.01 -1.53
C LEU A 2 -2.16 13.72 -1.27
N ALA A 3 -2.69 13.63 -0.04
CA ALA A 3 -3.92 14.32 0.34
C ALA A 3 -3.84 15.84 0.12
N HIS A 4 -2.72 16.46 0.50
CA HIS A 4 -2.51 17.90 0.26
C HIS A 4 -2.42 18.24 -1.23
N SER A 5 -1.80 17.41 -2.05
CA SER A 5 -1.75 17.61 -3.49
C SER A 5 -3.14 17.52 -4.13
N ILE A 6 -3.97 16.58 -3.66
CA ILE A 6 -5.37 16.45 -4.10
C ILE A 6 -6.16 17.70 -3.71
N GLU A 7 -6.01 18.18 -2.48
CA GLU A 7 -6.68 19.41 -2.02
C GLU A 7 -6.31 20.62 -2.88
N GLN A 8 -5.01 20.83 -3.12
CA GLN A 8 -4.53 21.93 -3.95
C GLN A 8 -5.06 21.86 -5.39
N GLU A 9 -5.02 20.67 -5.99
CA GLU A 9 -5.49 20.50 -7.37
C GLU A 9 -7.02 20.65 -7.47
N SER A 10 -7.75 20.09 -6.50
CA SER A 10 -9.21 20.27 -6.41
C SER A 10 -9.58 21.75 -6.36
N TYR A 11 -8.88 22.55 -5.54
CA TYR A 11 -9.13 23.97 -5.43
C TYR A 11 -8.90 24.72 -6.77
N LYS A 12 -7.85 24.37 -7.52
CA LYS A 12 -7.60 24.94 -8.87
C LYS A 12 -8.73 24.63 -9.85
N GLN A 13 -9.39 23.49 -9.69
CA GLN A 13 -10.51 23.04 -10.51
C GLN A 13 -11.87 23.50 -9.98
N ASN A 14 -11.91 24.46 -9.03
CA ASN A 14 -13.09 24.98 -8.36
C ASN A 14 -13.87 23.95 -7.53
N TYR A 15 -13.19 22.93 -7.02
CA TYR A 15 -13.71 22.01 -6.02
C TYR A 15 -13.14 22.32 -4.64
N VAL A 16 -13.87 21.98 -3.61
CA VAL A 16 -13.44 22.15 -2.22
C VAL A 16 -13.45 20.80 -1.52
N LEU A 17 -12.31 20.43 -0.91
CA LEU A 17 -12.26 19.30 -0.01
C LEU A 17 -13.04 19.62 1.26
N LYS A 18 -14.15 18.94 1.47
CA LYS A 18 -15.08 19.25 2.54
C LYS A 18 -14.80 18.43 3.80
N TYR A 19 -14.46 17.17 3.64
CA TYR A 19 -14.18 16.25 4.73
C TYR A 19 -12.97 15.38 4.39
N SER A 20 -12.15 15.07 5.39
CA SER A 20 -11.07 14.09 5.31
C SER A 20 -11.15 13.16 6.51
N PHE A 21 -11.06 11.84 6.25
CA PHE A 21 -11.12 10.82 7.29
C PHE A 21 -9.87 9.95 7.18
N THR A 22 -9.29 9.59 8.31
CA THR A 22 -8.18 8.64 8.39
C THR A 22 -8.65 7.19 8.39
N SER A 23 -9.90 6.96 8.80
CA SER A 23 -10.57 5.65 8.71
C SER A 23 -12.07 5.86 8.53
N ILE A 24 -12.70 5.00 7.74
CA ILE A 24 -14.14 4.99 7.54
C ILE A 24 -14.67 3.70 8.15
N ASP A 25 -15.48 3.82 9.20
CA ASP A 25 -16.28 2.72 9.72
C ASP A 25 -17.69 2.84 9.13
N ILE A 26 -18.05 1.89 8.26
CA ILE A 26 -19.36 1.82 7.59
C ILE A 26 -20.49 1.62 8.64
N GLY A 27 -20.17 1.05 9.79
CA GLY A 27 -21.11 0.84 10.89
C GLY A 27 -21.33 2.06 11.79
N ASP A 28 -20.48 3.10 11.69
CA ASP A 28 -20.61 4.30 12.51
C ASP A 28 -21.76 5.20 12.00
N PRO A 29 -22.79 5.48 12.82
CA PRO A 29 -23.88 6.38 12.43
C PRO A 29 -23.42 7.76 11.98
N ARG A 30 -22.31 8.27 12.51
CA ARG A 30 -21.76 9.58 12.13
C ARG A 30 -21.24 9.54 10.70
N THR A 31 -20.52 8.49 10.34
CA THR A 31 -20.07 8.25 8.96
C THR A 31 -21.26 8.14 8.01
N TYR A 32 -22.29 7.40 8.40
CA TYR A 32 -23.53 7.27 7.64
C TYR A 32 -24.20 8.62 7.36
N HIS A 33 -24.39 9.46 8.38
CA HIS A 33 -24.99 10.79 8.22
C HIS A 33 -24.17 11.71 7.30
N LEU A 34 -22.86 11.69 7.39
CA LEU A 34 -22.00 12.50 6.54
C LEU A 34 -22.08 12.06 5.06
N ILE A 35 -22.18 10.77 4.82
CA ILE A 35 -22.27 10.19 3.48
C ILE A 35 -23.67 10.41 2.88
N THR A 36 -24.74 10.22 3.65
CA THR A 36 -26.11 10.21 3.12
C THR A 36 -26.73 11.59 2.94
N ASN A 37 -26.21 12.62 3.59
CA ASN A 37 -26.78 13.96 3.51
C ASN A 37 -26.48 14.74 2.20
N ASN A 38 -25.91 14.10 1.20
CA ASN A 38 -25.66 14.65 -0.15
C ASN A 38 -24.94 16.01 -0.19
N TYR A 39 -24.07 16.29 0.78
CA TYR A 39 -23.32 17.55 0.83
C TYR A 39 -22.02 17.53 0.03
N VAL A 40 -21.71 16.42 -0.63
CA VAL A 40 -20.49 16.23 -1.44
C VAL A 40 -20.83 15.52 -2.74
N ASP A 41 -20.13 15.88 -3.81
CA ASP A 41 -20.38 15.36 -5.15
C ASP A 41 -19.69 14.00 -5.39
N GLY A 42 -18.57 13.75 -4.71
CA GLY A 42 -17.79 12.54 -4.88
C GLY A 42 -16.85 12.26 -3.73
N ALA A 43 -16.17 11.12 -3.83
CA ALA A 43 -15.19 10.66 -2.85
C ALA A 43 -13.90 10.20 -3.51
N VAL A 44 -12.76 10.55 -2.89
CA VAL A 44 -11.45 10.02 -3.23
C VAL A 44 -10.97 9.15 -2.07
N ILE A 45 -10.72 7.88 -2.35
CA ILE A 45 -10.27 6.91 -1.35
C ILE A 45 -8.77 6.72 -1.50
N LEU A 46 -8.02 6.97 -0.44
CA LEU A 46 -6.56 6.87 -0.43
C LEU A 46 -6.09 5.66 0.38
N GLY A 47 -5.16 4.90 -0.19
CA GLY A 47 -4.52 3.80 0.50
C GLY A 47 -5.27 2.48 0.41
N ARG A 48 -5.28 1.69 1.51
CA ARG A 48 -5.95 0.39 1.50
C ARG A 48 -7.46 0.53 1.57
N CYS A 49 -8.13 -0.13 0.65
CA CYS A 49 -9.58 -0.18 0.57
C CYS A 49 -10.00 -1.60 0.18
N ASP A 50 -11.10 -2.06 0.71
CA ASP A 50 -11.72 -3.29 0.24
C ASP A 50 -12.90 -3.03 -0.72
N LYS A 51 -13.32 -4.08 -1.41
CA LYS A 51 -14.45 -3.98 -2.37
C LYS A 51 -15.78 -3.63 -1.70
N SER A 52 -15.94 -3.96 -0.42
CA SER A 52 -17.17 -3.70 0.33
C SER A 52 -17.34 -2.20 0.59
N LEU A 53 -16.29 -1.53 1.03
CA LEU A 53 -16.27 -0.07 1.21
C LEU A 53 -16.50 0.66 -0.12
N LEU A 54 -15.81 0.24 -1.17
CA LEU A 54 -15.98 0.85 -2.49
C LEU A 54 -17.43 0.72 -2.99
N SER A 55 -17.99 -0.48 -2.87
CA SER A 55 -19.38 -0.76 -3.26
C SER A 55 -20.39 0.01 -2.41
N TYR A 56 -20.10 0.22 -1.12
CA TYR A 56 -20.92 1.01 -0.23
C TYR A 56 -20.92 2.49 -0.64
N LEU A 57 -19.75 3.08 -0.86
CA LEU A 57 -19.62 4.49 -1.23
C LEU A 57 -20.28 4.79 -2.59
N LYS A 58 -20.20 3.89 -3.57
CA LYS A 58 -20.88 4.03 -4.87
C LYS A 58 -22.40 4.09 -4.79
N LYS A 59 -23.03 3.67 -3.70
CA LYS A 59 -24.47 3.83 -3.50
C LYS A 59 -24.87 5.28 -3.20
N TYR A 60 -23.93 6.08 -2.66
CA TYR A 60 -24.20 7.43 -2.17
C TYR A 60 -23.50 8.50 -2.99
N PHE A 61 -22.40 8.17 -3.66
CA PHE A 61 -21.64 9.11 -4.49
C PHE A 61 -21.65 8.70 -5.95
N ASN A 62 -21.93 9.65 -6.83
CA ASN A 62 -21.86 9.45 -8.27
C ASN A 62 -20.42 9.23 -8.75
N TYR A 63 -19.47 9.89 -8.08
CA TYR A 63 -18.06 9.85 -8.44
C TYR A 63 -17.26 9.29 -7.27
N VAL A 64 -16.62 8.16 -7.47
CA VAL A 64 -15.72 7.53 -6.49
C VAL A 64 -14.46 7.10 -7.22
N ILE A 65 -13.32 7.64 -6.78
CA ILE A 65 -12.00 7.32 -7.31
C ILE A 65 -11.20 6.65 -6.21
N TYR A 66 -10.60 5.53 -6.54
CA TYR A 66 -9.66 4.85 -5.65
C TYR A 66 -8.22 5.17 -6.06
N VAL A 67 -7.38 5.51 -5.08
CA VAL A 67 -5.95 5.75 -5.25
C VAL A 67 -5.19 4.83 -4.31
N GLY A 68 -4.50 3.84 -4.86
CA GLY A 68 -3.85 2.81 -4.06
C GLY A 68 -2.77 2.03 -4.81
N ILE A 69 -2.38 0.91 -4.20
CA ILE A 69 -1.34 0.03 -4.75
C ILE A 69 -1.91 -1.25 -5.36
N ASN A 70 -3.07 -1.71 -4.87
CA ASN A 70 -3.69 -2.95 -5.34
C ASN A 70 -4.89 -2.63 -6.23
N SER A 71 -5.00 -3.29 -7.38
CA SER A 71 -6.21 -3.19 -8.20
C SER A 71 -7.39 -3.85 -7.50
N LEU A 72 -8.48 -3.11 -7.35
CA LEU A 72 -9.69 -3.64 -6.70
C LEU A 72 -10.66 -4.25 -7.71
N ASP A 73 -11.05 -3.47 -8.72
CA ASP A 73 -12.02 -3.90 -9.75
C ASP A 73 -12.00 -2.91 -10.91
N ALA A 74 -11.91 -3.40 -12.14
CA ALA A 74 -11.90 -2.59 -13.36
C ALA A 74 -13.16 -1.73 -13.60
N ARG A 75 -14.23 -1.97 -12.85
CA ARG A 75 -15.46 -1.17 -12.91
C ARG A 75 -15.38 0.17 -12.18
N TYR A 76 -14.31 0.41 -11.44
CA TYR A 76 -14.09 1.65 -10.70
C TYR A 76 -12.94 2.44 -11.30
N ASP A 77 -13.05 3.76 -11.25
CA ASP A 77 -11.94 4.63 -11.59
C ASP A 77 -10.84 4.47 -10.53
N GLN A 78 -9.63 4.15 -10.97
CA GLN A 78 -8.51 3.86 -10.11
C GLN A 78 -7.25 4.57 -10.58
N VAL A 79 -6.49 5.10 -9.65
CA VAL A 79 -5.12 5.56 -9.85
C VAL A 79 -4.22 4.62 -9.05
N LEU A 80 -3.44 3.82 -9.74
CA LEU A 80 -2.63 2.77 -9.12
C LEU A 80 -1.14 3.05 -9.34
N CYS A 81 -0.34 2.69 -8.34
CA CYS A 81 1.08 2.54 -8.52
C CYS A 81 1.36 1.13 -9.05
N ASP A 82 2.20 1.01 -10.07
CA ASP A 82 2.69 -0.30 -10.53
C ASP A 82 3.69 -0.86 -9.52
N SER A 83 3.15 -1.52 -8.51
CA SER A 83 3.93 -2.09 -7.41
C SER A 83 4.90 -3.17 -7.88
N PHE A 84 4.56 -3.89 -8.95
CA PHE A 84 5.45 -4.91 -9.51
C PHE A 84 6.66 -4.27 -10.18
N ALA A 85 6.46 -3.35 -11.11
CA ALA A 85 7.56 -2.69 -11.85
C ALA A 85 8.50 -1.92 -10.91
N VAL A 86 7.96 -1.26 -9.87
CA VAL A 86 8.79 -0.59 -8.86
C VAL A 86 9.62 -1.59 -8.07
N THR A 87 9.01 -2.70 -7.62
CA THR A 87 9.72 -3.74 -6.87
C THR A 87 10.80 -4.41 -7.73
N GLU A 88 10.50 -4.69 -9.00
CA GLU A 88 11.45 -5.23 -9.97
C GLU A 88 12.66 -4.30 -10.12
N THR A 89 12.43 -3.00 -10.33
CA THR A 89 13.52 -2.02 -10.45
C THR A 89 14.44 -2.01 -9.23
N ILE A 90 13.87 -2.08 -8.02
CA ILE A 90 14.64 -2.08 -6.77
C ILE A 90 15.42 -3.40 -6.62
N LEU A 91 14.78 -4.53 -6.87
CA LEU A 91 15.44 -5.83 -6.73
C LEU A 91 16.51 -6.03 -7.80
N ASP A 92 16.28 -5.59 -9.02
CA ASP A 92 17.30 -5.60 -10.08
C ASP A 92 18.53 -4.80 -9.68
N HIS A 93 18.31 -3.62 -9.04
CA HIS A 93 19.41 -2.85 -8.50
C HIS A 93 20.17 -3.62 -7.42
N ILE A 94 19.48 -4.21 -6.45
CA ILE A 94 20.09 -5.03 -5.39
C ILE A 94 20.88 -6.21 -5.98
N LEU A 95 20.30 -6.89 -6.98
CA LEU A 95 20.94 -8.01 -7.67
C LEU A 95 22.16 -7.56 -8.48
N SER A 96 22.12 -6.39 -9.12
CA SER A 96 23.24 -5.81 -9.86
C SER A 96 24.46 -5.52 -8.99
N LEU A 97 24.21 -5.21 -7.69
CA LEU A 97 25.26 -5.04 -6.68
C LEU A 97 25.85 -6.36 -6.18
N GLY A 98 25.36 -7.50 -6.66
CA GLY A 98 25.87 -8.82 -6.33
C GLY A 98 25.17 -9.50 -5.15
N HIS A 99 24.17 -8.88 -4.55
CA HIS A 99 23.39 -9.52 -3.49
C HIS A 99 22.56 -10.69 -4.05
N ARG A 100 22.52 -11.80 -3.32
CA ARG A 100 21.77 -13.01 -3.70
C ARG A 100 20.92 -13.57 -2.55
N LYS A 101 21.18 -13.11 -1.32
CA LYS A 101 20.46 -13.48 -0.11
C LYS A 101 19.82 -12.22 0.44
N ILE A 102 18.57 -12.03 0.10
CA ILE A 102 17.82 -10.80 0.35
C ILE A 102 16.70 -11.12 1.35
N ALA A 103 16.72 -10.47 2.50
CA ALA A 103 15.67 -10.57 3.50
C ALA A 103 14.50 -9.63 3.17
N TYR A 104 13.35 -9.87 3.78
CA TYR A 104 12.16 -9.05 3.66
C TYR A 104 11.66 -8.60 5.03
N ILE A 105 11.29 -7.32 5.15
CA ILE A 105 10.60 -6.77 6.32
C ILE A 105 9.38 -5.99 5.85
N GLY A 106 8.17 -6.44 6.22
CA GLY A 106 6.92 -5.79 5.85
C GLY A 106 5.74 -6.73 5.98
N GLU A 107 4.57 -6.30 5.56
CA GLU A 107 3.38 -7.15 5.52
C GLU A 107 3.47 -8.13 4.36
N VAL A 108 2.94 -9.34 4.57
CA VAL A 108 2.96 -10.41 3.57
C VAL A 108 1.59 -10.70 2.99
N GLU A 109 0.51 -10.39 3.73
CA GLU A 109 -0.87 -10.67 3.30
C GLU A 109 -1.43 -9.51 2.46
N ASN A 110 -1.98 -9.83 1.29
CA ASN A 110 -2.56 -8.84 0.36
C ASN A 110 -1.60 -7.69 0.00
N GLU A 111 -0.30 -7.98 -0.08
CA GLU A 111 0.76 -7.01 -0.37
C GLU A 111 1.43 -7.38 -1.72
N GLU A 112 1.12 -6.60 -2.76
CA GLU A 112 1.61 -6.86 -4.12
C GLU A 112 3.13 -6.79 -4.21
N ARG A 113 3.78 -5.92 -3.44
CA ARG A 113 5.25 -5.80 -3.44
C ARG A 113 5.91 -7.02 -2.81
N PHE A 114 5.27 -7.68 -1.84
CA PHE A 114 5.74 -8.97 -1.33
C PHE A 114 5.60 -10.09 -2.38
N SER A 115 4.46 -10.12 -3.07
CA SER A 115 4.25 -11.07 -4.18
C SER A 115 5.26 -10.86 -5.29
N ALA A 116 5.54 -9.61 -5.65
CA ALA A 116 6.56 -9.25 -6.62
C ALA A 116 7.97 -9.66 -6.14
N TYR A 117 8.33 -9.38 -4.88
CA TYR A 117 9.60 -9.78 -4.29
C TYR A 117 9.83 -11.29 -4.43
N ARG A 118 8.87 -12.12 -4.05
CA ARG A 118 8.98 -13.58 -4.19
C ARG A 118 9.18 -13.98 -5.64
N ARG A 119 8.31 -13.52 -6.51
CA ARG A 119 8.34 -13.86 -7.93
C ARG A 119 9.66 -13.47 -8.60
N ILE A 120 10.18 -12.28 -8.35
CA ILE A 120 11.42 -11.80 -8.97
C ILE A 120 12.61 -12.62 -8.49
N LEU A 121 12.68 -12.99 -7.21
CA LEU A 121 13.74 -13.87 -6.71
C LEU A 121 13.65 -15.26 -7.33
N GLU A 122 12.47 -15.84 -7.43
CA GLU A 122 12.24 -17.15 -8.08
C GLU A 122 12.63 -17.12 -9.57
N GLU A 123 12.23 -16.09 -10.32
CA GLU A 123 12.59 -15.90 -11.73
C GLU A 123 14.11 -15.75 -11.94
N ASN A 124 14.82 -15.22 -10.94
CA ASN A 124 16.28 -15.15 -10.94
C ASN A 124 16.97 -16.41 -10.38
N GLY A 125 16.22 -17.47 -10.07
CA GLY A 125 16.75 -18.74 -9.58
C GLY A 125 17.32 -18.66 -8.16
N LEU A 126 16.86 -17.70 -7.35
CA LEU A 126 17.32 -17.50 -5.98
C LEU A 126 16.41 -18.20 -4.98
N GLU A 127 17.04 -18.82 -3.99
CA GLU A 127 16.33 -19.45 -2.88
C GLU A 127 15.81 -18.37 -1.91
N ILE A 128 14.55 -18.49 -1.50
CA ILE A 128 13.92 -17.64 -0.51
C ILE A 128 13.99 -18.36 0.84
N ASP A 129 14.79 -17.82 1.77
CA ASP A 129 14.81 -18.32 3.14
C ASP A 129 13.60 -17.73 3.90
N GLU A 130 12.58 -18.55 4.15
CA GLU A 130 11.36 -18.13 4.87
C GLU A 130 11.67 -17.58 6.28
N ARG A 131 12.80 -17.96 6.88
CA ARG A 131 13.24 -17.40 8.16
C ARG A 131 13.72 -15.96 8.05
N ALA A 132 14.10 -15.53 6.82
CA ALA A 132 14.52 -14.16 6.52
C ALA A 132 13.34 -13.25 6.14
N ILE A 133 12.10 -13.74 6.23
CA ILE A 133 10.89 -12.96 6.05
C ILE A 133 10.34 -12.57 7.42
N CYS A 134 10.23 -11.26 7.66
CA CYS A 134 9.63 -10.69 8.86
C CYS A 134 8.29 -10.05 8.50
N ASN A 135 7.19 -10.73 8.85
CA ASN A 135 5.84 -10.19 8.70
C ASN A 135 5.56 -9.20 9.84
N VAL A 136 5.54 -7.91 9.53
CA VAL A 136 5.31 -6.82 10.48
C VAL A 136 4.39 -5.77 9.87
N VAL A 137 3.71 -5.02 10.72
CA VAL A 137 2.95 -3.84 10.29
C VAL A 137 3.91 -2.83 9.66
N MET A 138 3.54 -2.28 8.51
CA MET A 138 4.36 -1.30 7.78
C MET A 138 4.36 0.05 8.49
N SER A 139 5.27 0.18 9.45
CA SER A 139 5.51 1.36 10.28
C SER A 139 6.98 1.39 10.70
N THR A 140 7.44 2.52 11.22
CA THR A 140 8.79 2.66 11.79
C THR A 140 9.04 1.65 12.89
N ASP A 141 8.08 1.46 13.82
CA ASP A 141 8.20 0.46 14.89
C ASP A 141 8.24 -0.98 14.33
N GLY A 142 7.40 -1.26 13.34
CA GLY A 142 7.40 -2.56 12.67
C GLY A 142 8.74 -2.86 11.99
N GLY A 143 9.29 -1.88 11.26
CA GLY A 143 10.61 -1.98 10.63
C GLY A 143 11.72 -2.24 11.66
N TYR A 144 11.75 -1.45 12.74
CA TYR A 144 12.69 -1.64 13.84
C TYR A 144 12.60 -3.04 14.45
N HIS A 145 11.40 -3.51 14.77
CA HIS A 145 11.21 -4.85 15.31
C HIS A 145 11.58 -5.96 14.31
N GLY A 146 11.24 -5.79 13.04
CA GLY A 146 11.62 -6.73 11.98
C GLY A 146 13.13 -6.82 11.82
N ALA A 147 13.85 -5.69 11.81
CA ALA A 147 15.31 -5.66 11.76
C ALA A 147 15.93 -6.39 12.97
N TRP A 148 15.43 -6.13 14.18
CA TRP A 148 15.89 -6.84 15.38
C TRP A 148 15.62 -8.35 15.32
N GLN A 149 14.49 -8.77 14.76
CA GLN A 149 14.20 -10.20 14.57
C GLN A 149 15.21 -10.85 13.62
N LEU A 150 15.54 -10.19 12.50
CA LEU A 150 16.54 -10.69 11.56
C LEU A 150 17.94 -10.79 12.20
N LEU A 151 18.38 -9.74 12.87
CA LEU A 151 19.71 -9.69 13.49
C LEU A 151 19.90 -10.71 14.62
N LYS A 152 18.84 -11.10 15.33
CA LYS A 152 18.90 -12.14 16.37
C LYS A 152 18.98 -13.56 15.78
N LYS A 153 18.60 -13.76 14.55
CA LYS A 153 18.70 -15.05 13.86
C LYS A 153 20.08 -15.16 13.22
N THR A 154 20.68 -16.34 13.31
CA THR A 154 21.92 -16.64 12.59
C THR A 154 21.57 -16.91 11.11
N LEU A 155 21.30 -15.85 10.36
CA LEU A 155 20.93 -15.91 8.94
C LEU A 155 22.01 -15.25 8.12
N ASP A 156 22.20 -15.79 6.92
CA ASP A 156 23.17 -15.30 5.95
C ASP A 156 22.42 -14.46 4.87
N PHE A 157 22.03 -13.25 5.22
CA PHE A 157 21.51 -12.28 4.28
C PHE A 157 22.45 -11.07 4.13
N THR A 158 22.47 -10.46 2.97
CA THR A 158 23.39 -9.35 2.65
C THR A 158 22.64 -8.09 2.23
N ALA A 159 21.34 -8.18 2.02
CA ALA A 159 20.45 -7.07 1.73
C ALA A 159 19.08 -7.30 2.37
N VAL A 160 18.34 -6.21 2.59
CA VAL A 160 16.97 -6.24 3.08
C VAL A 160 16.10 -5.42 2.15
N PHE A 161 14.98 -5.97 1.73
CA PHE A 161 13.94 -5.26 0.99
C PHE A 161 12.80 -4.89 1.94
N CYS A 162 12.47 -3.59 1.99
CA CYS A 162 11.32 -3.05 2.70
C CYS A 162 10.34 -2.42 1.69
N PRO A 163 9.02 -2.67 1.79
CA PRO A 163 8.05 -2.19 0.82
C PRO A 163 7.85 -0.67 0.80
N ASN A 164 8.26 0.06 1.83
CA ASN A 164 8.16 1.51 1.92
C ASN A 164 9.20 2.10 2.86
N ASP A 165 9.40 3.43 2.78
CA ASP A 165 10.37 4.20 3.55
C ASP A 165 10.11 4.19 5.06
N LEU A 166 8.84 4.06 5.48
CA LEU A 166 8.50 4.02 6.92
C LEU A 166 8.95 2.73 7.58
N THR A 167 9.02 1.65 6.81
CA THR A 167 9.46 0.34 7.30
C THR A 167 11.00 0.20 7.21
N ALA A 168 11.63 0.90 6.28
CA ALA A 168 13.09 0.92 6.11
C ALA A 168 13.79 1.78 7.18
#